data_d2a1a9f3a47cd042a5293656fc0bd837
#
_entry.id   d2a1a9f3a47cd042a5293656fc0bd837
#
_cell.length_a   1.000
_cell.length_b   1.000
_cell.length_c   1.000
_cell.angle_alpha   90.00
_cell.angle_beta   90.00
_cell.angle_gamma   90.00
#
_symmetry.space_group_name_H-M   'P 1'
#
loop_
_entity.id
_entity.type
_entity.pdbx_description
1 polymer ?
#
loop_
_entity_poly.entity_id
_entity_poly.type
_entity_poly.pdbx_seq_one_letter_code
_entity_poly.pdbx_strand_id
1 'polypeptide(L)'
;MLQGAEPYRFPGTNDTAVLLIHGYTGSPSELRELGERLHYKGYTVQGLLLNGHGTNPEDLDGVTYEKWTQSVKSAASALKETYGKVVLVGMSMGGLLALDCASTVPVDGVIVISTPIYLFDWRSHFLWLAEKVTRSIPKRPRHIDAPARYDVAYHEMPLSGVREFLRLLSTVKKRTLPRVTAPLLIIQSEADRTVRPQSAQYIYEHAASPLKRIEMLPQGKHVLTLYKERGLVYQKIDLFLEALR
;
A
#
# COMPACT_ATOMS: atom_id res chain seq x y z
N MET A 1 5.40 -8.30 19.15
CA MET A 1 4.77 -7.31 18.25
C MET A 1 5.09 -5.91 18.75
N LEU A 2 5.43 -4.97 17.88
CA LEU A 2 5.63 -3.56 18.24
C LEU A 2 4.27 -2.93 18.61
N GLN A 3 4.22 -2.17 19.69
CA GLN A 3 3.01 -1.50 20.12
C GLN A 3 2.52 -0.52 19.03
N GLY A 4 1.26 -0.63 18.63
CA GLY A 4 0.64 0.16 17.57
C GLY A 4 0.75 -0.44 16.17
N ALA A 5 1.54 -1.51 15.99
CA ALA A 5 1.66 -2.21 14.71
C ALA A 5 0.60 -3.30 14.49
N GLU A 6 -0.29 -3.53 15.46
CA GLU A 6 -1.27 -4.60 15.43
C GLU A 6 -2.24 -4.42 14.25
N PRO A 7 -2.68 -5.55 13.62
CA PRO A 7 -3.80 -5.50 12.69
C PRO A 7 -5.06 -5.01 13.43
N TYR A 8 -5.99 -4.44 12.70
CA TYR A 8 -7.24 -3.97 13.29
C TYR A 8 -8.42 -4.22 12.36
N ARG A 9 -9.61 -4.29 12.96
CA ARG A 9 -10.87 -4.33 12.24
C ARG A 9 -11.89 -3.42 12.95
N PHE A 10 -12.47 -2.52 12.20
CA PHE A 10 -13.53 -1.61 12.64
C PHE A 10 -14.82 -2.01 11.88
N PRO A 11 -15.80 -2.62 12.56
CA PRO A 11 -17.06 -3.00 11.91
C PRO A 11 -17.87 -1.75 11.56
N GLY A 12 -18.32 -1.67 10.31
CA GLY A 12 -19.13 -0.57 9.79
C GLY A 12 -20.62 -0.86 9.79
N THR A 13 -21.41 0.09 9.29
CA THR A 13 -22.87 0.02 9.21
C THR A 13 -23.40 -0.12 7.79
N ASN A 14 -22.54 0.07 6.77
CA ASN A 14 -22.89 -0.12 5.37
C ASN A 14 -22.31 -1.43 4.81
N ASP A 15 -22.75 -1.83 3.62
CA ASP A 15 -22.38 -3.09 2.97
C ASP A 15 -21.05 -3.00 2.17
N THR A 16 -20.14 -2.09 2.58
CA THR A 16 -18.84 -1.93 1.93
C THR A 16 -17.71 -2.15 2.93
N ALA A 17 -16.80 -3.06 2.61
CA ALA A 17 -15.57 -3.28 3.36
C ALA A 17 -14.37 -2.65 2.63
N VAL A 18 -13.46 -2.05 3.40
CA VAL A 18 -12.21 -1.46 2.91
C VAL A 18 -11.03 -2.19 3.55
N LEU A 19 -10.19 -2.82 2.72
CA LEU A 19 -8.96 -3.48 3.14
C LEU A 19 -7.79 -2.52 2.96
N LEU A 20 -7.11 -2.17 4.05
CA LEU A 20 -5.97 -1.27 4.08
C LEU A 20 -4.67 -2.06 4.14
N ILE A 21 -3.72 -1.77 3.22
CA ILE A 21 -2.49 -2.54 3.00
C ILE A 21 -1.29 -1.59 3.08
N HIS A 22 -0.46 -1.76 4.11
CA HIS A 22 0.69 -0.91 4.39
C HIS A 22 1.88 -1.16 3.46
N GLY A 23 2.90 -0.29 3.53
CA GLY A 23 4.12 -0.36 2.75
C GLY A 23 5.19 -1.29 3.35
N TYR A 24 6.29 -1.50 2.59
CA TYR A 24 7.45 -2.26 3.02
C TYR A 24 8.08 -1.63 4.27
N THR A 25 8.41 -2.45 5.26
CA THR A 25 8.88 -2.07 6.60
C THR A 25 7.91 -1.23 7.45
N GLY A 26 6.71 -0.93 6.94
CA GLY A 26 5.65 -0.25 7.66
C GLY A 26 4.79 -1.22 8.49
N SER A 27 3.66 -0.72 8.94
CA SER A 27 2.64 -1.50 9.66
C SER A 27 1.25 -0.92 9.39
N PRO A 28 0.16 -1.57 9.84
CA PRO A 28 -1.19 -1.04 9.71
C PRO A 28 -1.38 0.36 10.31
N SER A 29 -0.48 0.79 11.21
CA SER A 29 -0.51 2.13 11.82
C SER A 29 -0.49 3.25 10.78
N GLU A 30 0.26 3.08 9.67
CA GLU A 30 0.41 4.10 8.62
C GLU A 30 -0.91 4.46 7.90
N LEU A 31 -1.90 3.58 7.99
CA LEU A 31 -3.23 3.77 7.40
C LEU A 31 -4.35 3.80 8.45
N ARG A 32 -4.01 3.74 9.75
CA ARG A 32 -5.00 3.67 10.83
C ARG A 32 -5.88 4.93 10.92
N GLU A 33 -5.30 6.13 10.79
CA GLU A 33 -6.08 7.39 10.82
C GLU A 33 -7.10 7.42 9.67
N LEU A 34 -6.71 6.97 8.47
CA LEU A 34 -7.64 6.77 7.36
C LEU A 34 -8.72 5.74 7.72
N GLY A 35 -8.32 4.63 8.34
CA GLY A 35 -9.24 3.57 8.76
C GLY A 35 -10.28 4.06 9.75
N GLU A 36 -9.88 4.81 10.78
CA GLU A 36 -10.77 5.44 11.77
C GLU A 36 -11.75 6.39 11.10
N ARG A 37 -11.28 7.21 10.16
CA ARG A 37 -12.12 8.12 9.36
C ARG A 37 -13.17 7.38 8.52
N LEU A 38 -12.78 6.33 7.81
CA LEU A 38 -13.68 5.54 6.98
C LEU A 38 -14.71 4.78 7.82
N HIS A 39 -14.29 4.27 8.98
CA HIS A 39 -15.19 3.66 9.94
C HIS A 39 -16.25 4.65 10.44
N TYR A 40 -15.86 5.88 10.78
CA TYR A 40 -16.80 6.94 11.15
C TYR A 40 -17.83 7.24 10.07
N LYS A 41 -17.49 7.02 8.78
CA LYS A 41 -18.39 7.13 7.62
C LYS A 41 -19.23 5.88 7.38
N GLY A 42 -19.15 4.88 8.23
CA GLY A 42 -19.94 3.66 8.19
C GLY A 42 -19.35 2.51 7.40
N TYR A 43 -18.12 2.63 6.87
CA TYR A 43 -17.43 1.51 6.21
C TYR A 43 -16.91 0.51 7.23
N THR A 44 -16.98 -0.80 6.90
CA THR A 44 -16.15 -1.77 7.61
C THR A 44 -14.71 -1.61 7.13
N VAL A 45 -13.76 -1.51 8.05
CA VAL A 45 -12.35 -1.31 7.72
C VAL A 45 -11.50 -2.40 8.35
N GLN A 46 -10.60 -2.98 7.55
CA GLN A 46 -9.61 -3.93 8.04
C GLN A 46 -8.21 -3.44 7.68
N GLY A 47 -7.37 -3.18 8.68
CA GLY A 47 -5.94 -2.91 8.52
C GLY A 47 -5.16 -4.22 8.62
N LEU A 48 -4.59 -4.67 7.50
CA LEU A 48 -3.88 -5.94 7.40
C LEU A 48 -2.42 -5.77 7.83
N LEU A 49 -1.92 -6.64 8.70
CA LEU A 49 -0.50 -6.78 8.98
C LEU A 49 0.11 -7.86 8.07
N LEU A 50 1.09 -7.47 7.26
CA LEU A 50 1.78 -8.35 6.34
C LEU A 50 2.81 -9.23 7.06
N ASN A 51 3.03 -10.46 6.57
CA ASN A 51 4.01 -11.38 7.12
C ASN A 51 5.40 -10.73 7.25
N GLY A 52 6.06 -10.95 8.37
CA GLY A 52 7.39 -10.41 8.68
C GLY A 52 7.41 -8.93 9.09
N HIS A 53 6.25 -8.27 9.20
CA HIS A 53 6.14 -6.87 9.65
C HIS A 53 5.61 -6.76 11.08
N GLY A 54 5.81 -5.58 11.70
CA GLY A 54 5.25 -5.26 13.01
C GLY A 54 5.91 -5.95 14.21
N THR A 55 7.04 -6.61 14.03
CA THR A 55 7.81 -7.32 15.07
C THR A 55 9.28 -6.89 15.06
N ASN A 56 10.16 -7.64 14.39
CA ASN A 56 11.56 -7.32 14.21
C ASN A 56 11.92 -7.31 12.70
N PRO A 57 12.87 -6.49 12.26
CA PRO A 57 13.30 -6.47 10.85
C PRO A 57 13.72 -7.83 10.33
N GLU A 58 14.38 -8.66 11.15
CA GLU A 58 14.86 -10.00 10.79
C GLU A 58 13.72 -10.97 10.45
N ASP A 59 12.50 -10.73 10.94
CA ASP A 59 11.33 -11.56 10.63
C ASP A 59 10.90 -11.45 9.16
N LEU A 60 11.46 -10.48 8.42
CA LEU A 60 11.34 -10.40 6.96
C LEU A 60 12.22 -11.42 6.22
N ASP A 61 13.23 -11.99 6.88
CA ASP A 61 14.09 -12.99 6.26
C ASP A 61 13.28 -14.28 5.93
N GLY A 62 13.38 -14.72 4.68
CA GLY A 62 12.63 -15.87 4.18
C GLY A 62 11.15 -15.62 3.91
N VAL A 63 10.65 -14.40 4.10
CA VAL A 63 9.31 -14.03 3.64
C VAL A 63 9.37 -13.67 2.17
N THR A 64 8.63 -14.42 1.35
CA THR A 64 8.56 -14.17 -0.10
C THR A 64 7.38 -13.24 -0.44
N TYR A 65 7.45 -12.58 -1.59
CA TYR A 65 6.35 -11.72 -2.01
C TYR A 65 5.05 -12.50 -2.27
N GLU A 66 5.15 -13.78 -2.59
CA GLU A 66 3.99 -14.68 -2.74
C GLU A 66 3.23 -14.83 -1.41
N LYS A 67 3.93 -14.87 -0.26
CA LYS A 67 3.28 -14.86 1.06
C LYS A 67 2.52 -13.56 1.31
N TRP A 68 3.07 -12.42 0.93
CA TRP A 68 2.37 -11.13 1.03
C TRP A 68 1.13 -11.08 0.13
N THR A 69 1.26 -11.48 -1.14
CA THR A 69 0.12 -11.50 -2.08
C THR A 69 -0.96 -12.44 -1.60
N GLN A 70 -0.59 -13.63 -1.09
CA GLN A 70 -1.56 -14.58 -0.56
C GLN A 70 -2.32 -14.03 0.66
N SER A 71 -1.64 -13.34 1.58
CA SER A 71 -2.28 -12.73 2.75
C SER A 71 -3.35 -11.72 2.32
N VAL A 72 -3.04 -10.87 1.33
CA VAL A 72 -3.99 -9.87 0.82
C VAL A 72 -5.16 -10.53 0.10
N LYS A 73 -4.90 -11.52 -0.76
CA LYS A 73 -5.94 -12.27 -1.48
C LYS A 73 -6.89 -13.00 -0.53
N SER A 74 -6.34 -13.67 0.49
CA SER A 74 -7.16 -14.35 1.51
C SER A 74 -8.04 -13.37 2.28
N ALA A 75 -7.48 -12.22 2.70
CA ALA A 75 -8.26 -11.19 3.42
C ALA A 75 -9.35 -10.58 2.52
N ALA A 76 -9.04 -10.26 1.27
CA ALA A 76 -10.02 -9.72 0.32
C ALA A 76 -11.13 -10.73 0.02
N SER A 77 -10.81 -12.01 -0.20
CA SER A 77 -11.80 -13.07 -0.43
C SER A 77 -12.73 -13.25 0.76
N ALA A 78 -12.19 -13.31 1.98
CA ALA A 78 -12.99 -13.40 3.20
C ALA A 78 -13.94 -12.21 3.40
N LEU A 79 -13.50 -10.99 3.03
CA LEU A 79 -14.39 -9.82 3.03
C LEU A 79 -15.49 -9.94 1.96
N LYS A 80 -15.19 -10.46 0.78
CA LYS A 80 -16.17 -10.66 -0.30
C LYS A 80 -17.25 -11.68 0.07
N GLU A 81 -16.97 -12.64 0.94
CA GLU A 81 -17.98 -13.59 1.46
C GLU A 81 -19.01 -12.91 2.39
N THR A 82 -18.65 -11.76 2.97
CA THR A 82 -19.46 -11.10 4.00
C THR A 82 -20.11 -9.81 3.52
N TYR A 83 -19.43 -9.06 2.63
CA TYR A 83 -19.84 -7.72 2.20
C TYR A 83 -20.13 -7.68 0.71
N GLY A 84 -21.15 -6.93 0.30
CA GLY A 84 -21.53 -6.76 -1.10
C GLY A 84 -20.45 -6.03 -1.91
N LYS A 85 -19.71 -5.11 -1.28
CA LYS A 85 -18.58 -4.40 -1.94
C LYS A 85 -17.31 -4.50 -1.13
N VAL A 86 -16.18 -4.72 -1.82
CA VAL A 86 -14.84 -4.71 -1.23
C VAL A 86 -13.93 -3.79 -2.02
N VAL A 87 -13.32 -2.82 -1.33
CA VAL A 87 -12.35 -1.89 -1.91
C VAL A 87 -10.99 -2.08 -1.26
N LEU A 88 -9.94 -2.14 -2.08
CA LEU A 88 -8.56 -2.24 -1.62
C LEU A 88 -7.91 -0.86 -1.60
N VAL A 89 -7.25 -0.52 -0.51
CA VAL A 89 -6.41 0.69 -0.40
C VAL A 89 -4.99 0.27 -0.03
N GLY A 90 -4.05 0.51 -0.94
CA GLY A 90 -2.66 0.14 -0.72
C GLY A 90 -1.70 1.34 -0.82
N MET A 91 -0.76 1.43 0.13
CA MET A 91 0.29 2.44 0.10
C MET A 91 1.64 1.81 -0.25
N SER A 92 2.39 2.44 -1.18
CA SER A 92 3.71 1.99 -1.60
C SER A 92 3.70 0.51 -2.05
N MET A 93 4.44 -0.39 -1.39
CA MET A 93 4.37 -1.84 -1.64
C MET A 93 2.93 -2.36 -1.49
N GLY A 94 2.17 -1.86 -0.53
CA GLY A 94 0.75 -2.22 -0.36
C GLY A 94 -0.09 -1.92 -1.59
N GLY A 95 0.25 -0.87 -2.35
CA GLY A 95 -0.39 -0.58 -3.63
C GLY A 95 -0.07 -1.61 -4.72
N LEU A 96 1.16 -2.13 -4.76
CA LEU A 96 1.51 -3.25 -5.65
C LEU A 96 0.71 -4.51 -5.30
N LEU A 97 0.57 -4.79 -4.00
CA LEU A 97 -0.21 -5.93 -3.49
C LEU A 97 -1.71 -5.78 -3.78
N ALA A 98 -2.26 -4.56 -3.65
CA ALA A 98 -3.65 -4.27 -4.01
C ALA A 98 -3.90 -4.51 -5.52
N LEU A 99 -2.99 -4.05 -6.39
CA LEU A 99 -3.07 -4.29 -7.83
C LEU A 99 -2.97 -5.78 -8.15
N ASP A 100 -2.03 -6.51 -7.51
CA ASP A 100 -1.87 -7.94 -7.73
C ASP A 100 -3.12 -8.72 -7.27
N CYS A 101 -3.69 -8.38 -6.14
CA CYS A 101 -4.94 -8.95 -5.66
C CYS A 101 -6.08 -8.70 -6.67
N ALA A 102 -6.30 -7.47 -7.08
CA ALA A 102 -7.36 -7.08 -8.00
C ALA A 102 -7.23 -7.69 -9.41
N SER A 103 -6.06 -8.17 -9.78
CA SER A 103 -5.86 -8.88 -11.06
C SER A 103 -6.42 -10.30 -11.08
N THR A 104 -6.78 -10.85 -9.90
CA THR A 104 -7.23 -12.25 -9.75
C THR A 104 -8.45 -12.41 -8.84
N VAL A 105 -8.69 -11.48 -7.93
CA VAL A 105 -9.85 -11.44 -7.04
C VAL A 105 -10.77 -10.32 -7.49
N PRO A 106 -12.04 -10.58 -7.76
CA PRO A 106 -12.99 -9.54 -8.17
C PRO A 106 -13.28 -8.62 -6.98
N VAL A 107 -12.80 -7.38 -7.08
CA VAL A 107 -13.03 -6.31 -6.10
C VAL A 107 -13.74 -5.13 -6.76
N ASP A 108 -14.42 -4.32 -5.96
CA ASP A 108 -15.29 -3.25 -6.45
C ASP A 108 -14.56 -1.91 -6.64
N GLY A 109 -13.29 -1.83 -6.17
CA GLY A 109 -12.42 -0.67 -6.38
C GLY A 109 -11.03 -0.89 -5.83
N VAL A 110 -10.08 -0.17 -6.39
CA VAL A 110 -8.66 -0.17 -5.96
C VAL A 110 -8.18 1.27 -5.83
N ILE A 111 -7.57 1.57 -4.71
CA ILE A 111 -6.92 2.86 -4.44
C ILE A 111 -5.46 2.61 -4.15
N VAL A 112 -4.57 3.21 -4.93
CA VAL A 112 -3.13 3.07 -4.77
C VAL A 112 -2.49 4.41 -4.48
N ILE A 113 -1.67 4.47 -3.41
CA ILE A 113 -1.06 5.69 -2.89
C ILE A 113 0.46 5.53 -2.96
N SER A 114 1.16 6.46 -3.61
CA SER A 114 2.64 6.46 -3.73
C SER A 114 3.20 5.11 -4.20
N THR A 115 2.53 4.46 -5.16
CA THR A 115 2.84 3.08 -5.56
C THR A 115 3.97 3.03 -6.57
N PRO A 116 5.06 2.27 -6.30
CA PRO A 116 6.26 2.29 -7.11
C PRO A 116 6.13 1.46 -8.39
N ILE A 117 6.53 2.06 -9.51
CA ILE A 117 6.96 1.40 -10.75
C ILE A 117 8.39 1.83 -11.07
N TYR A 118 8.72 3.07 -10.74
CA TYR A 118 10.05 3.64 -10.88
C TYR A 118 10.50 4.22 -9.54
N LEU A 119 11.67 3.80 -9.07
CA LEU A 119 12.31 4.28 -7.86
C LEU A 119 13.34 5.37 -8.18
N PHE A 120 13.56 6.30 -7.23
CA PHE A 120 14.67 7.24 -7.33
C PHE A 120 16.02 6.56 -7.02
N ASP A 121 16.03 5.57 -6.13
CA ASP A 121 17.26 4.89 -5.73
C ASP A 121 17.70 3.87 -6.79
N TRP A 122 18.67 4.25 -7.62
CA TRP A 122 19.27 3.40 -8.63
C TRP A 122 20.11 2.25 -8.04
N ARG A 123 20.51 2.34 -6.78
CA ARG A 123 21.31 1.30 -6.09
C ARG A 123 20.53 -0.02 -5.95
N SER A 124 19.21 0.04 -6.06
CA SER A 124 18.36 -1.16 -6.12
C SER A 124 18.75 -2.14 -7.25
N HIS A 125 19.39 -1.66 -8.31
CA HIS A 125 19.92 -2.51 -9.39
C HIS A 125 21.16 -3.33 -8.97
N PHE A 126 21.86 -2.90 -7.92
CA PHE A 126 23.06 -3.55 -7.38
C PHE A 126 22.80 -4.26 -6.04
N LEU A 127 21.55 -4.54 -5.74
CA LEU A 127 21.14 -5.18 -4.48
C LEU A 127 21.90 -6.49 -4.23
N TRP A 128 22.11 -7.30 -5.26
CA TRP A 128 22.81 -8.58 -5.20
C TRP A 128 24.28 -8.45 -4.70
N LEU A 129 24.89 -7.30 -4.95
CA LEU A 129 26.25 -7.02 -4.45
C LEU A 129 26.19 -6.56 -2.99
N ALA A 130 25.21 -5.74 -2.63
CA ALA A 130 25.02 -5.28 -1.25
C ALA A 130 24.71 -6.44 -0.29
N GLU A 131 23.92 -7.43 -0.71
CA GLU A 131 23.59 -8.63 0.09
C GLU A 131 24.81 -9.49 0.47
N LYS A 132 25.94 -9.38 -0.28
CA LYS A 132 27.19 -10.05 0.07
C LYS A 132 27.94 -9.38 1.24
N VAL A 133 27.61 -8.12 1.53
CA VAL A 133 28.35 -7.27 2.50
C VAL A 133 27.50 -7.00 3.74
N THR A 134 26.19 -6.83 3.60
CA THR A 134 25.29 -6.52 4.71
C THR A 134 23.93 -7.19 4.54
N ARG A 135 23.25 -7.44 5.67
CA ARG A 135 21.89 -8.01 5.68
C ARG A 135 20.82 -6.94 5.63
N SER A 136 21.09 -5.74 6.11
CA SER A 136 20.14 -4.63 6.14
C SER A 136 20.79 -3.29 5.83
N ILE A 137 20.01 -2.30 5.47
CA ILE A 137 20.42 -0.90 5.29
C ILE A 137 19.56 -0.01 6.19
N PRO A 138 20.16 0.96 6.90
CA PRO A 138 19.39 1.89 7.72
C PRO A 138 18.47 2.75 6.84
N LYS A 139 17.26 2.97 7.31
CA LYS A 139 16.33 3.94 6.70
C LYS A 139 16.73 5.36 7.09
N ARG A 140 16.59 6.28 6.16
CA ARG A 140 16.71 7.69 6.50
C ARG A 140 15.58 8.09 7.43
N PRO A 141 15.87 8.86 8.51
CA PRO A 141 14.82 9.43 9.35
C PRO A 141 13.79 10.18 8.49
N ARG A 142 12.52 9.98 8.80
CA ARG A 142 11.44 10.70 8.15
C ARG A 142 10.77 11.66 9.14
N HIS A 143 10.49 12.86 8.69
CA HIS A 143 9.61 13.77 9.42
C HIS A 143 8.17 13.40 9.10
N ILE A 144 7.30 13.40 10.09
CA ILE A 144 5.86 13.17 9.96
C ILE A 144 5.10 14.31 10.63
N ASP A 145 3.89 14.59 10.15
CA ASP A 145 2.98 15.60 10.70
C ASP A 145 1.78 14.94 11.42
N ALA A 146 1.68 13.62 11.35
CA ALA A 146 0.69 12.84 12.09
C ALA A 146 1.18 12.51 13.50
N PRO A 147 0.28 12.20 14.47
CA PRO A 147 0.67 11.67 15.77
C PRO A 147 1.56 10.43 15.66
N ALA A 148 2.59 10.32 16.52
CA ALA A 148 3.60 9.27 16.46
C ALA A 148 3.02 7.83 16.52
N ARG A 149 1.85 7.65 17.15
CA ARG A 149 1.14 6.35 17.19
C ARG A 149 0.77 5.81 15.81
N TYR A 150 0.77 6.63 14.76
CA TYR A 150 0.52 6.24 13.39
C TYR A 150 1.79 5.95 12.59
N ASP A 151 2.98 6.10 13.18
CA ASP A 151 4.26 5.86 12.52
C ASP A 151 5.07 4.73 13.18
N VAL A 152 4.48 3.56 13.24
CA VAL A 152 5.17 2.35 13.73
C VAL A 152 5.74 1.58 12.54
N ALA A 153 7.05 1.69 12.35
CA ALA A 153 7.77 1.10 11.22
C ALA A 153 9.18 0.69 11.64
N TYR A 154 9.80 -0.22 10.89
CA TYR A 154 11.21 -0.55 11.10
C TYR A 154 12.12 0.61 10.71
N HIS A 155 13.22 0.77 11.43
CA HIS A 155 14.26 1.78 11.16
C HIS A 155 15.30 1.32 10.14
N GLU A 156 15.23 0.07 9.71
CA GLU A 156 16.11 -0.52 8.71
C GLU A 156 15.33 -1.33 7.68
N MET A 157 15.98 -1.63 6.57
CA MET A 157 15.43 -2.39 5.46
C MET A 157 16.25 -3.67 5.27
N PRO A 158 15.76 -4.84 5.68
CA PRO A 158 16.39 -6.12 5.33
C PRO A 158 16.45 -6.30 3.81
N LEU A 159 17.64 -6.60 3.30
CA LEU A 159 17.87 -6.67 1.84
C LEU A 159 17.16 -7.86 1.19
N SER A 160 16.99 -8.96 1.91
CA SER A 160 16.17 -10.11 1.48
C SER A 160 14.73 -9.68 1.15
N GLY A 161 14.11 -8.88 2.01
CA GLY A 161 12.78 -8.34 1.77
C GLY A 161 12.75 -7.27 0.66
N VAL A 162 13.82 -6.46 0.51
CA VAL A 162 13.94 -5.54 -0.63
C VAL A 162 13.97 -6.32 -1.95
N ARG A 163 14.68 -7.44 -2.01
CA ARG A 163 14.70 -8.32 -3.19
C ARG A 163 13.28 -8.81 -3.54
N GLU A 164 12.53 -9.28 -2.55
CA GLU A 164 11.16 -9.75 -2.77
C GLU A 164 10.22 -8.62 -3.19
N PHE A 165 10.36 -7.43 -2.60
CA PHE A 165 9.66 -6.23 -3.05
C PHE A 165 9.95 -5.90 -4.53
N LEU A 166 11.21 -5.97 -4.98
CA LEU A 166 11.58 -5.72 -6.37
C LEU A 166 11.04 -6.80 -7.32
N ARG A 167 10.96 -8.07 -6.88
CA ARG A 167 10.29 -9.14 -7.62
C ARG A 167 8.80 -8.87 -7.81
N LEU A 168 8.10 -8.46 -6.74
CA LEU A 168 6.71 -8.04 -6.79
C LEU A 168 6.51 -6.86 -7.76
N LEU A 169 7.33 -5.81 -7.63
CA LEU A 169 7.30 -4.64 -8.52
C LEU A 169 7.45 -5.06 -9.99
N SER A 170 8.44 -5.91 -10.29
CA SER A 170 8.65 -6.42 -11.66
C SER A 170 7.45 -7.23 -12.16
N THR A 171 6.82 -8.04 -11.30
CA THR A 171 5.65 -8.83 -11.64
C THR A 171 4.45 -7.92 -11.94
N VAL A 172 4.19 -6.94 -11.08
CA VAL A 172 3.09 -5.98 -11.27
C VAL A 172 3.29 -5.20 -12.56
N LYS A 173 4.48 -4.66 -12.76
CA LYS A 173 4.82 -3.87 -13.95
C LYS A 173 4.62 -4.64 -15.26
N LYS A 174 5.03 -5.92 -15.30
CA LYS A 174 5.08 -6.70 -16.56
C LYS A 174 3.83 -7.54 -16.81
N ARG A 175 3.12 -7.98 -15.77
CA ARG A 175 2.10 -9.02 -15.90
C ARG A 175 0.75 -8.67 -15.28
N THR A 176 0.74 -7.87 -14.20
CA THR A 176 -0.46 -7.64 -13.39
C THR A 176 -1.33 -6.53 -13.96
N LEU A 177 -0.75 -5.37 -14.28
CA LEU A 177 -1.50 -4.17 -14.70
C LEU A 177 -2.50 -4.42 -15.83
N PRO A 178 -2.18 -5.17 -16.91
CA PRO A 178 -3.14 -5.44 -17.99
C PRO A 178 -4.36 -6.30 -17.59
N ARG A 179 -4.38 -6.82 -16.37
CA ARG A 179 -5.48 -7.62 -15.81
C ARG A 179 -6.26 -6.92 -14.71
N VAL A 180 -5.87 -5.70 -14.34
CA VAL A 180 -6.59 -4.90 -13.35
C VAL A 180 -7.74 -4.18 -14.06
N THR A 181 -8.96 -4.68 -13.88
CA THR A 181 -10.17 -4.15 -14.52
C THR A 181 -11.08 -3.39 -13.54
N ALA A 182 -10.87 -3.53 -12.24
CA ALA A 182 -11.64 -2.81 -11.21
C ALA A 182 -11.44 -1.29 -11.32
N PRO A 183 -12.43 -0.46 -10.95
CA PRO A 183 -12.27 0.99 -10.83
C PRO A 183 -11.01 1.35 -10.03
N LEU A 184 -10.21 2.29 -10.53
CA LEU A 184 -8.86 2.54 -10.02
C LEU A 184 -8.61 4.03 -9.74
N LEU A 185 -8.30 4.36 -8.49
CA LEU A 185 -7.78 5.67 -8.08
C LEU A 185 -6.29 5.57 -7.80
N ILE A 186 -5.50 6.45 -8.42
CA ILE A 186 -4.05 6.53 -8.25
C ILE A 186 -3.74 7.88 -7.61
N ILE A 187 -3.12 7.88 -6.43
CA ILE A 187 -2.73 9.11 -5.72
C ILE A 187 -1.21 9.15 -5.62
N GLN A 188 -0.60 10.23 -6.11
CA GLN A 188 0.86 10.40 -6.12
C GLN A 188 1.25 11.84 -5.81
N SER A 189 2.33 12.03 -5.06
CA SER A 189 2.94 13.35 -4.89
C SER A 189 4.02 13.62 -5.94
N GLU A 190 4.04 14.82 -6.50
CA GLU A 190 5.12 15.32 -7.36
C GLU A 190 6.43 15.52 -6.58
N ALA A 191 6.31 15.78 -5.26
CA ALA A 191 7.45 15.98 -4.35
C ALA A 191 7.96 14.69 -3.70
N ASP A 192 7.41 13.50 -4.04
CA ASP A 192 7.93 12.21 -3.57
C ASP A 192 9.38 12.04 -4.03
N ARG A 193 10.27 11.63 -3.09
CA ARG A 193 11.71 11.39 -3.36
C ARG A 193 12.08 9.91 -3.23
N THR A 194 11.09 9.04 -3.05
CA THR A 194 11.26 7.58 -3.00
C THR A 194 10.76 6.95 -4.30
N VAL A 195 9.53 7.29 -4.68
CA VAL A 195 8.87 6.82 -5.89
C VAL A 195 8.81 7.97 -6.89
N ARG A 196 9.26 7.73 -8.12
CA ARG A 196 9.18 8.72 -9.19
C ARG A 196 7.72 8.95 -9.58
N PRO A 197 7.25 10.20 -9.71
CA PRO A 197 5.86 10.53 -10.06
C PRO A 197 5.37 9.86 -11.35
N GLN A 198 6.28 9.57 -12.31
CA GLN A 198 5.99 8.83 -13.53
C GLN A 198 5.44 7.42 -13.28
N SER A 199 5.58 6.89 -12.05
CA SER A 199 4.96 5.61 -11.66
C SER A 199 3.44 5.66 -11.76
N ALA A 200 2.82 6.77 -11.35
CA ALA A 200 1.38 6.96 -11.42
C ALA A 200 0.88 6.95 -12.87
N GLN A 201 1.57 7.66 -13.75
CA GLN A 201 1.25 7.69 -15.17
C GLN A 201 1.38 6.30 -15.80
N TYR A 202 2.46 5.56 -15.48
CA TYR A 202 2.65 4.20 -15.97
C TYR A 202 1.51 3.26 -15.53
N ILE A 203 1.11 3.31 -14.26
CA ILE A 203 -0.01 2.50 -13.74
C ILE A 203 -1.30 2.85 -14.50
N TYR A 204 -1.57 4.14 -14.69
CA TYR A 204 -2.74 4.62 -15.41
C TYR A 204 -2.77 4.09 -16.85
N GLU A 205 -1.68 4.18 -17.57
CA GLU A 205 -1.60 3.78 -18.98
C GLU A 205 -1.75 2.26 -19.19
N HIS A 206 -1.23 1.45 -18.22
CA HIS A 206 -1.13 0.00 -18.40
C HIS A 206 -2.21 -0.80 -17.65
N ALA A 207 -2.96 -0.20 -16.71
CA ALA A 207 -4.10 -0.85 -16.10
C ALA A 207 -5.27 -0.94 -17.09
N ALA A 208 -5.91 -2.12 -17.17
CA ALA A 208 -7.05 -2.36 -18.07
C ALA A 208 -8.37 -1.78 -17.53
N SER A 209 -8.37 -1.13 -16.37
CA SER A 209 -9.56 -0.52 -15.78
C SER A 209 -10.18 0.52 -16.74
N PRO A 210 -11.48 0.40 -17.06
CA PRO A 210 -12.19 1.42 -17.86
C PRO A 210 -12.47 2.69 -17.05
N LEU A 211 -12.51 2.59 -15.72
CA LEU A 211 -12.76 3.70 -14.79
C LEU A 211 -11.50 3.94 -13.96
N LYS A 212 -10.62 4.80 -14.42
CA LYS A 212 -9.36 5.08 -13.74
C LYS A 212 -9.07 6.58 -13.68
N ARG A 213 -8.49 7.03 -12.56
CA ARG A 213 -8.19 8.43 -12.31
C ARG A 213 -6.83 8.57 -11.61
N ILE A 214 -6.08 9.62 -11.97
CA ILE A 214 -4.87 10.05 -11.26
C ILE A 214 -5.18 11.35 -10.51
N GLU A 215 -4.77 11.40 -9.25
CA GLU A 215 -4.72 12.58 -8.41
C GLU A 215 -3.26 12.90 -8.09
N MET A 216 -2.70 13.89 -8.78
CA MET A 216 -1.36 14.38 -8.52
C MET A 216 -1.43 15.47 -7.45
N LEU A 217 -0.63 15.32 -6.39
CA LEU A 217 -0.50 16.31 -5.33
C LEU A 217 0.82 17.08 -5.52
N PRO A 218 0.81 18.41 -5.58
CA PRO A 218 2.03 19.19 -5.83
C PRO A 218 3.02 19.11 -4.66
N GLN A 219 2.52 18.78 -3.46
CA GLN A 219 3.31 18.65 -2.23
C GLN A 219 3.02 17.30 -1.55
N GLY A 220 3.82 16.99 -0.53
CA GLY A 220 3.73 15.74 0.22
C GLY A 220 4.90 14.82 -0.09
N LYS A 221 5.34 14.08 0.94
CA LYS A 221 6.42 13.10 0.80
C LYS A 221 5.83 11.71 0.53
N HIS A 222 6.67 10.68 0.56
CA HIS A 222 6.30 9.32 0.19
C HIS A 222 5.10 8.75 0.97
N VAL A 223 5.09 8.89 2.31
CA VAL A 223 4.00 8.36 3.14
C VAL A 223 2.91 9.42 3.31
N LEU A 224 2.13 9.65 2.24
CA LEU A 224 1.14 10.72 2.15
C LEU A 224 0.10 10.73 3.28
N THR A 225 -0.18 9.58 3.87
CA THR A 225 -1.12 9.41 4.99
C THR A 225 -0.59 9.93 6.33
N LEU A 226 0.70 10.26 6.42
CA LEU A 226 1.35 10.74 7.64
C LEU A 226 1.81 12.20 7.56
N TYR A 227 1.57 12.89 6.43
CA TYR A 227 1.95 14.30 6.24
C TYR A 227 0.75 15.22 6.32
N LYS A 228 1.02 16.54 6.32
CA LYS A 228 -0.02 17.58 6.41
C LYS A 228 -1.04 17.51 5.27
N GLU A 229 -0.63 16.99 4.10
CA GLU A 229 -1.48 16.81 2.93
C GLU A 229 -2.47 15.65 3.06
N ARG A 230 -2.39 14.82 4.11
CA ARG A 230 -3.26 13.64 4.30
C ARG A 230 -4.76 13.96 4.23
N GLY A 231 -5.16 15.17 4.65
CA GLY A 231 -6.55 15.61 4.52
C GLY A 231 -7.06 15.63 3.08
N LEU A 232 -6.22 16.08 2.13
CA LEU A 232 -6.54 16.04 0.69
C LEU A 232 -6.60 14.60 0.18
N VAL A 233 -5.66 13.75 0.60
CA VAL A 233 -5.67 12.31 0.24
C VAL A 233 -6.98 11.68 0.68
N TYR A 234 -7.39 11.91 1.93
CA TYR A 234 -8.62 11.35 2.49
C TYR A 234 -9.86 11.86 1.75
N GLN A 235 -9.91 13.14 1.38
CA GLN A 235 -10.99 13.70 0.58
C GLN A 235 -11.11 13.02 -0.80
N LYS A 236 -9.98 12.77 -1.48
CA LYS A 236 -9.98 12.07 -2.77
C LYS A 236 -10.47 10.63 -2.65
N ILE A 237 -10.08 9.95 -1.58
CA ILE A 237 -10.54 8.59 -1.25
C ILE A 237 -12.04 8.59 -0.98
N ASP A 238 -12.54 9.53 -0.18
CA ASP A 238 -13.97 9.68 0.11
C ASP A 238 -14.79 9.83 -1.16
N LEU A 239 -14.41 10.77 -2.04
CA LEU A 239 -15.11 11.00 -3.32
C LEU A 239 -15.11 9.75 -4.22
N PHE A 240 -14.00 9.02 -4.24
CA PHE A 240 -13.94 7.77 -5.02
C PHE A 240 -14.86 6.70 -4.45
N LEU A 241 -14.85 6.49 -3.13
CA LEU A 241 -15.74 5.52 -2.47
C LEU A 241 -17.22 5.89 -2.62
N GLU A 242 -17.55 7.17 -2.59
CA GLU A 242 -18.92 7.66 -2.82
C GLU A 242 -19.38 7.38 -4.27
N ALA A 243 -18.48 7.51 -5.24
CA ALA A 243 -18.78 7.21 -6.65
C ALA A 243 -18.95 5.71 -6.95
N LEU A 244 -18.50 4.82 -6.03
CA LEU A 244 -18.70 3.37 -6.13
C LEU A 244 -20.00 2.89 -5.48
N ARG A 245 -20.73 3.77 -4.77
CA ARG A 245 -22.04 3.43 -4.17
C ARG A 245 -23.08 3.27 -5.25
#